data_ca7b7b206c2504f2ac9d03aaaaad0750
#
_entry.id   ca7b7b206c2504f2ac9d03aaaaad0750
#
_cell.length_a   1.000
_cell.length_b   1.000
_cell.length_c   1.000
_cell.angle_alpha   90.00
_cell.angle_beta   90.00
_cell.angle_gamma   90.00
#
_symmetry.space_group_name_H-M   'P 1'
#
loop_
_entity.id
_entity.type
_entity.pdbx_description
1 polymer ?
#
loop_
_entity_poly.entity_id
_entity_poly.type
_entity_poly.pdbx_seq_one_letter_code
_entity_poly.pdbx_strand_id
1 'polypeptide(L)'
;MNLSAGRGFRSCRVRPLPHINVMRDKTRAPSKEEMQLMAESALAALPAQFRSVLGEVILRVEDFATEAQLRSVDMDDRWQLTGLYEGEPLPDRSIWESGRMPPRIWLFREPLIAEWHETGVRMDDLVRHVVVHEAGHHFGFSDDDMHWLEDSAD
;
A
#
# COMPACT_ATOMS: atom_id res chain seq x y z
N MET A 1 -17.30 -11.02 14.26
CA MET A 1 -16.84 -9.94 14.42
C MET A 1 -15.62 -9.72 13.85
N ASN A 2 -15.22 -9.44 13.04
CA ASN A 2 -14.29 -9.36 12.47
C ASN A 2 -13.96 -8.34 11.73
N LEU A 3 -14.02 -7.46 11.93
CA LEU A 3 -13.93 -6.28 11.45
C LEU A 3 -12.73 -5.57 11.42
N SER A 4 -11.72 -6.17 11.90
CA SER A 4 -10.45 -5.53 12.00
C SER A 4 -9.81 -5.29 10.66
N ALA A 5 -10.18 -6.02 9.68
CA ALA A 5 -9.55 -5.87 8.39
C ALA A 5 -9.89 -4.56 7.68
N GLY A 6 -10.98 -3.98 8.01
CA GLY A 6 -11.38 -2.75 7.35
C GLY A 6 -10.93 -1.47 8.00
N ARG A 7 -10.41 -1.55 9.21
CA ARG A 7 -10.19 -0.31 9.94
C ARG A 7 -8.86 0.35 9.68
N GLY A 8 -7.89 -0.41 9.28
CA GLY A 8 -6.57 0.11 9.05
C GLY A 8 -6.41 0.86 7.76
N PHE A 9 -7.30 0.61 6.83
CA PHE A 9 -7.11 1.12 5.49
C PHE A 9 -7.67 2.51 5.28
N ARG A 10 -8.43 3.02 6.23
CA ARG A 10 -9.03 4.34 6.10
C ARG A 10 -8.01 5.47 6.10
N SER A 11 -6.79 5.19 6.50
CA SER A 11 -5.85 6.24 6.63
C SER A 11 -4.62 6.06 5.79
N CYS A 12 -4.72 5.43 4.65
CA CYS A 12 -3.63 5.49 3.69
C CYS A 12 -3.45 6.89 3.13
N ARG A 13 -3.73 7.91 3.93
CA ARG A 13 -3.33 9.26 3.64
C ARG A 13 -1.90 9.41 4.10
N VAL A 14 -1.06 9.69 3.17
CA VAL A 14 0.32 9.96 3.46
C VAL A 14 0.41 11.24 4.26
N ARG A 15 1.02 11.18 5.42
CA ARG A 15 1.39 12.40 6.13
C ARG A 15 2.46 13.10 5.29
N PRO A 16 2.35 14.39 5.07
CA PRO A 16 3.42 15.11 4.41
C PRO A 16 4.69 14.92 5.23
N LEU A 17 5.69 14.38 4.59
CA LEU A 17 7.00 14.24 5.21
C LEU A 17 7.58 15.63 5.38
N PRO A 18 7.99 16.01 6.60
CA PRO A 18 8.31 17.40 6.90
C PRO A 18 9.57 17.96 6.27
N HIS A 19 10.33 17.17 5.56
CA HIS A 19 11.63 17.62 5.06
C HIS A 19 11.93 17.31 3.61
N ILE A 20 10.92 17.08 2.80
CA ILE A 20 11.17 16.78 1.40
C ILE A 20 11.27 18.07 0.61
N ASN A 21 12.49 18.39 0.25
CA ASN A 21 12.73 19.43 -0.72
C ASN A 21 12.50 18.81 -2.09
N VAL A 22 11.30 19.01 -2.58
CA VAL A 22 10.88 18.32 -3.78
C VAL A 22 11.22 19.10 -5.00
N MET A 23 12.20 18.63 -5.72
CA MET A 23 12.30 18.96 -7.13
C MET A 23 11.14 18.24 -7.82
N ARG A 24 10.08 18.98 -8.02
CA ARG A 24 8.86 18.43 -8.55
C ARG A 24 8.95 18.30 -10.04
N ASP A 25 9.08 17.11 -10.53
CA ASP A 25 8.66 16.87 -11.90
C ASP A 25 7.13 16.77 -11.87
N LYS A 26 6.51 17.93 -11.97
CA LYS A 26 5.05 18.01 -11.97
C LYS A 26 4.45 17.84 -13.35
N THR A 27 5.26 17.47 -14.30
CA THR A 27 4.84 17.60 -15.68
C THR A 27 4.03 16.42 -16.19
N ARG A 28 4.12 15.26 -15.54
CA ARG A 28 3.41 14.09 -16.03
C ARG A 28 3.13 13.08 -14.94
N ALA A 29 1.88 12.70 -14.82
CA ALA A 29 1.49 11.60 -13.94
C ALA A 29 2.05 10.27 -14.46
N PRO A 30 2.48 9.36 -13.59
CA PRO A 30 2.98 8.07 -14.04
C PRO A 30 1.88 7.22 -14.66
N SER A 31 2.25 6.38 -15.61
CA SER A 31 1.37 5.35 -16.14
C SER A 31 1.23 4.21 -15.11
N LYS A 32 0.31 3.28 -15.36
CA LYS A 32 0.19 2.08 -14.53
C LYS A 32 1.49 1.30 -14.50
N GLU A 33 2.15 1.17 -15.64
CA GLU A 33 3.41 0.45 -15.79
C GLU A 33 4.53 1.12 -15.01
N GLU A 34 4.61 2.43 -15.09
CA GLU A 34 5.59 3.21 -14.34
C GLU A 34 5.35 3.09 -12.83
N MET A 35 4.09 3.17 -12.41
CA MET A 35 3.72 3.02 -11.01
C MET A 35 4.01 1.59 -10.50
N GLN A 36 3.78 0.60 -11.33
CA GLN A 36 4.12 -0.80 -11.02
C GLN A 36 5.64 -0.93 -10.73
N LEU A 37 6.47 -0.33 -11.57
CA LEU A 37 7.93 -0.34 -11.37
C LEU A 37 8.34 0.37 -10.09
N MET A 38 7.70 1.49 -9.78
CA MET A 38 7.94 2.20 -8.50
C MET A 38 7.59 1.31 -7.31
N ALA A 39 6.47 0.60 -7.39
CA ALA A 39 6.01 -0.30 -6.33
C ALA A 39 6.96 -1.49 -6.15
N GLU A 40 7.39 -2.08 -7.24
CA GLU A 40 8.35 -3.18 -7.21
C GLU A 40 9.69 -2.74 -6.61
N SER A 41 10.15 -1.54 -6.97
CA SER A 41 11.36 -0.96 -6.39
C SER A 41 11.21 -0.73 -4.88
N ALA A 42 10.04 -0.31 -4.44
CA ALA A 42 9.77 -0.10 -3.02
C ALA A 42 9.84 -1.42 -2.24
N LEU A 43 9.26 -2.49 -2.78
CA LEU A 43 9.37 -3.81 -2.16
C LEU A 43 10.81 -4.30 -2.14
N ALA A 44 11.54 -4.12 -3.23
CA ALA A 44 12.93 -4.56 -3.34
C ALA A 44 13.86 -3.81 -2.38
N ALA A 45 13.48 -2.61 -1.96
CA ALA A 45 14.27 -1.79 -1.04
C ALA A 45 14.03 -2.16 0.44
N LEU A 46 13.07 -3.01 0.74
CA LEU A 46 12.82 -3.46 2.11
C LEU A 46 14.00 -4.32 2.62
N PRO A 47 14.23 -4.38 3.93
CA PRO A 47 15.25 -5.27 4.48
C PRO A 47 15.07 -6.71 4.03
N ALA A 48 16.16 -7.44 3.85
CA ALA A 48 16.17 -8.79 3.31
C ALA A 48 15.26 -9.75 4.07
N GLN A 49 15.16 -9.58 5.37
CA GLN A 49 14.30 -10.42 6.22
C GLN A 49 12.82 -10.30 5.87
N PHE A 50 12.41 -9.13 5.37
CA PHE A 50 11.04 -8.93 4.93
C PHE A 50 10.84 -9.36 3.48
N ARG A 51 11.83 -9.09 2.62
CA ARG A 51 11.75 -9.45 1.20
C ARG A 51 11.56 -10.94 0.96
N SER A 52 12.23 -11.76 1.77
CA SER A 52 12.12 -13.21 1.62
C SER A 52 10.70 -13.72 1.84
N VAL A 53 9.96 -13.07 2.71
CA VAL A 53 8.57 -13.44 3.02
C VAL A 53 7.60 -12.82 2.02
N LEU A 54 7.91 -11.64 1.49
CA LEU A 54 7.07 -10.93 0.54
C LEU A 54 7.17 -11.47 -0.89
N GLY A 55 8.03 -12.44 -1.14
CA GLY A 55 8.22 -13.01 -2.47
C GLY A 55 6.97 -13.64 -3.09
N GLU A 56 5.99 -14.02 -2.27
CA GLU A 56 4.72 -14.56 -2.73
C GLU A 56 3.68 -13.48 -3.03
N VAL A 57 3.92 -12.25 -2.59
CA VAL A 57 2.95 -11.15 -2.74
C VAL A 57 2.94 -10.63 -4.17
N ILE A 58 1.76 -10.52 -4.72
CA ILE A 58 1.56 -10.00 -6.09
C ILE A 58 1.19 -8.53 -6.00
N LEU A 59 1.94 -7.69 -6.70
CA LEU A 59 1.62 -6.27 -6.83
C LEU A 59 0.76 -6.05 -8.06
N ARG A 60 -0.28 -5.23 -7.91
CA ARG A 60 -1.15 -4.83 -9.01
C ARG A 60 -1.46 -3.35 -8.93
N VAL A 61 -1.53 -2.70 -10.07
CA VAL A 61 -1.92 -1.29 -10.18
C VAL A 61 -3.17 -1.19 -11.04
N GLU A 62 -4.20 -0.55 -10.50
CA GLU A 62 -5.43 -0.25 -11.20
C GLU A 62 -5.77 1.22 -11.02
N ASP A 63 -6.66 1.76 -11.84
CA ASP A 63 -7.04 3.18 -11.71
C ASP A 63 -7.83 3.43 -10.45
N PHE A 64 -8.79 2.57 -10.14
CA PHE A 64 -9.64 2.67 -8.94
C PHE A 64 -9.94 1.30 -8.38
N ALA A 65 -10.25 1.26 -7.10
CA ALA A 65 -10.77 0.06 -6.46
C ALA A 65 -12.15 -0.29 -7.04
N THR A 66 -12.45 -1.56 -7.05
CA THR A 66 -13.79 -2.03 -7.40
C THR A 66 -14.75 -1.78 -6.22
N GLU A 67 -16.06 -1.84 -6.49
CA GLU A 67 -17.05 -1.72 -5.42
C GLU A 67 -16.88 -2.80 -4.35
N ALA A 68 -16.53 -4.02 -4.75
CA ALA A 68 -16.28 -5.11 -3.83
C ALA A 68 -15.08 -4.81 -2.93
N GLN A 69 -14.01 -4.26 -3.51
CA GLN A 69 -12.83 -3.86 -2.75
C GLN A 69 -13.15 -2.74 -1.76
N LEU A 70 -13.92 -1.74 -2.19
CA LEU A 70 -14.36 -0.66 -1.30
C LEU A 70 -15.19 -1.19 -0.13
N ARG A 71 -16.12 -2.10 -0.41
CA ARG A 71 -16.95 -2.70 0.63
C ARG A 71 -16.12 -3.50 1.63
N SER A 72 -15.06 -4.15 1.16
CA SER A 72 -14.20 -4.96 2.04
C SER A 72 -13.50 -4.12 3.12
N VAL A 73 -13.38 -2.82 2.90
CA VAL A 73 -12.75 -1.88 3.86
C VAL A 73 -13.72 -0.81 4.36
N ASP A 74 -15.02 -1.04 4.18
CA ASP A 74 -16.08 -0.12 4.64
C ASP A 74 -15.93 1.30 4.07
N MET A 75 -15.54 1.41 2.82
CA MET A 75 -15.41 2.70 2.15
C MET A 75 -16.48 2.87 1.07
N ASP A 76 -16.94 4.11 0.93
CA ASP A 76 -17.92 4.48 -0.10
C ASP A 76 -17.27 5.26 -1.24
N ASP A 77 -16.16 5.94 -0.97
CA ASP A 77 -15.54 6.84 -1.91
C ASP A 77 -14.24 6.25 -2.44
N ARG A 78 -14.25 5.89 -3.71
CA ARG A 78 -13.10 5.31 -4.40
C ARG A 78 -11.86 6.22 -4.44
N TRP A 79 -12.05 7.53 -4.30
CA TRP A 79 -10.95 8.49 -4.28
C TRP A 79 -10.16 8.48 -2.98
N GLN A 80 -10.71 7.85 -1.95
CA GLN A 80 -10.05 7.80 -0.65
C GLN A 80 -9.20 6.55 -0.43
N LEU A 81 -9.27 5.59 -1.32
CA LEU A 81 -8.51 4.36 -1.19
C LEU A 81 -7.32 4.37 -2.15
N THR A 82 -6.13 4.55 -1.62
CA THR A 82 -4.89 4.61 -2.40
C THR A 82 -4.20 3.25 -2.53
N GLY A 83 -4.45 2.34 -1.61
CA GLY A 83 -3.89 1.00 -1.65
C GLY A 83 -4.73 0.02 -0.84
N LEU A 84 -4.50 -1.26 -1.07
CA LEU A 84 -5.24 -2.32 -0.40
C LEU A 84 -4.41 -3.60 -0.36
N TYR A 85 -4.35 -4.21 0.81
CA TYR A 85 -3.83 -5.56 0.95
C TYR A 85 -5.00 -6.54 0.91
N GLU A 86 -4.93 -7.52 0.02
CA GLU A 86 -5.88 -8.62 -0.04
C GLU A 86 -5.14 -9.90 0.24
N GLY A 87 -5.55 -10.60 1.27
CA GLY A 87 -4.95 -11.87 1.66
C GLY A 87 -5.14 -12.11 3.13
N GLU A 88 -4.66 -13.24 3.58
CA GLU A 88 -4.67 -13.57 4.99
C GLU A 88 -3.29 -13.23 5.56
N PRO A 89 -3.22 -12.40 6.62
CA PRO A 89 -1.95 -12.08 7.25
C PRO A 89 -1.22 -13.33 7.72
N LEU A 90 0.11 -13.32 7.66
CA LEU A 90 0.93 -14.47 8.00
C LEU A 90 0.59 -15.10 9.37
N PRO A 91 0.38 -14.31 10.44
CA PRO A 91 0.05 -14.91 11.75
C PRO A 91 -1.25 -15.69 11.78
N ASP A 92 -2.17 -15.38 10.86
CA ASP A 92 -3.49 -16.00 10.83
C ASP A 92 -3.57 -17.20 9.89
N ARG A 93 -2.49 -17.51 9.19
CA ARG A 93 -2.49 -18.60 8.22
C ARG A 93 -2.45 -19.96 8.88
N SER A 94 -3.27 -20.87 8.37
CA SER A 94 -3.21 -22.26 8.73
C SER A 94 -2.24 -23.01 7.83
N ILE A 95 -1.36 -23.80 8.42
CA ILE A 95 -0.43 -24.66 7.65
C ILE A 95 -1.18 -25.79 6.94
N TRP A 96 -2.43 -26.04 7.33
CA TRP A 96 -3.23 -27.11 6.74
C TRP A 96 -4.06 -26.69 5.54
N GLU A 97 -4.13 -25.39 5.25
CA GLU A 97 -4.90 -24.90 4.13
C GLU A 97 -4.11 -25.04 2.83
N SER A 98 -4.72 -25.64 1.84
CA SER A 98 -4.18 -25.73 0.48
C SER A 98 -5.13 -25.01 -0.47
N GLY A 99 -4.63 -24.57 -1.61
CA GLY A 99 -5.45 -23.88 -2.61
C GLY A 99 -5.74 -22.42 -2.32
N ARG A 100 -5.00 -21.83 -1.38
CA ARG A 100 -5.14 -20.43 -1.03
C ARG A 100 -4.70 -19.55 -2.19
N MET A 101 -5.44 -18.47 -2.41
CA MET A 101 -5.04 -17.44 -3.38
C MET A 101 -3.81 -16.70 -2.84
N PRO A 102 -2.84 -16.38 -3.69
CA PRO A 102 -1.68 -15.62 -3.24
C PRO A 102 -2.12 -14.23 -2.77
N PRO A 103 -1.44 -13.69 -1.74
CA PRO A 103 -1.74 -12.36 -1.26
C PRO A 103 -1.39 -11.30 -2.31
N ARG A 104 -2.14 -10.24 -2.32
CA ARG A 104 -1.98 -9.16 -3.28
C ARG A 104 -1.92 -7.82 -2.59
N ILE A 105 -1.09 -6.95 -3.14
CA ILE A 105 -1.10 -5.54 -2.79
C ILE A 105 -1.57 -4.78 -4.03
N TRP A 106 -2.64 -4.02 -3.85
CA TRP A 106 -3.20 -3.17 -4.89
C TRP A 106 -2.79 -1.74 -4.66
N LEU A 107 -2.46 -1.04 -5.73
CA LEU A 107 -2.28 0.40 -5.71
C LEU A 107 -3.32 0.99 -6.67
N PHE A 108 -3.93 2.10 -6.26
CA PHE A 108 -4.96 2.75 -7.05
C PHE A 108 -4.41 4.08 -7.57
N ARG A 109 -4.20 4.09 -8.87
CA ARG A 109 -3.46 5.14 -9.56
C ARG A 109 -4.10 6.52 -9.44
N GLU A 110 -5.40 6.64 -9.70
CA GLU A 110 -6.08 7.93 -9.68
C GLU A 110 -6.12 8.58 -8.30
N PRO A 111 -6.46 7.85 -7.23
CA PRO A 111 -6.34 8.41 -5.89
C PRO A 111 -4.91 8.83 -5.51
N LEU A 112 -3.91 8.07 -5.94
CA LEU A 112 -2.51 8.43 -5.69
C LEU A 112 -2.11 9.70 -6.42
N ILE A 113 -2.54 9.87 -7.66
CA ILE A 113 -2.30 11.09 -8.43
C ILE A 113 -2.99 12.28 -7.76
N ALA A 114 -4.21 12.11 -7.29
CA ALA A 114 -4.93 13.16 -6.58
C ALA A 114 -4.18 13.59 -5.32
N GLU A 115 -3.68 12.64 -4.55
CA GLU A 115 -2.91 12.94 -3.34
C GLU A 115 -1.58 13.61 -3.68
N TRP A 116 -0.92 13.19 -4.74
CA TRP A 116 0.30 13.82 -5.24
C TRP A 116 0.06 15.31 -5.55
N HIS A 117 -1.02 15.62 -6.24
CA HIS A 117 -1.38 17.01 -6.54
C HIS A 117 -1.72 17.81 -5.27
N GLU A 118 -2.40 17.18 -4.33
CA GLU A 118 -2.82 17.82 -3.10
C GLU A 118 -1.65 18.10 -2.15
N THR A 119 -0.77 17.13 -1.97
CA THR A 119 0.30 17.21 -0.97
C THR A 119 1.62 17.75 -1.52
N GLY A 120 1.86 17.57 -2.82
CA GLY A 120 3.14 17.90 -3.43
C GLY A 120 4.28 16.95 -3.04
N VAL A 121 3.99 15.86 -2.36
CA VAL A 121 4.97 14.82 -2.03
C VAL A 121 5.35 14.10 -3.32
N ARG A 122 6.60 13.68 -3.47
CA ARG A 122 7.05 12.97 -4.66
C ARG A 122 6.25 11.68 -4.86
N MET A 123 5.93 11.37 -6.11
CA MET A 123 5.15 10.17 -6.42
C MET A 123 5.83 8.88 -5.95
N ASP A 124 7.15 8.78 -6.13
CA ASP A 124 7.87 7.59 -5.68
C ASP A 124 7.83 7.43 -4.16
N ASP A 125 7.84 8.53 -3.40
CA ASP A 125 7.68 8.48 -1.95
C ASP A 125 6.26 8.10 -1.54
N LEU A 126 5.25 8.60 -2.26
CA LEU A 126 3.86 8.22 -2.02
C LEU A 126 3.65 6.72 -2.27
N VAL A 127 4.14 6.24 -3.39
CA VAL A 127 4.03 4.82 -3.76
C VAL A 127 4.75 3.96 -2.73
N ARG A 128 5.97 4.34 -2.35
CA ARG A 128 6.73 3.61 -1.34
C ARG A 128 5.98 3.55 -0.02
N HIS A 129 5.43 4.66 0.43
CA HIS A 129 4.68 4.71 1.67
C HIS A 129 3.48 3.76 1.68
N VAL A 130 2.71 3.77 0.60
CA VAL A 130 1.54 2.89 0.48
C VAL A 130 1.97 1.43 0.41
N VAL A 131 3.00 1.11 -0.38
CA VAL A 131 3.50 -0.26 -0.51
C VAL A 131 3.99 -0.80 0.84
N VAL A 132 4.76 -0.01 1.57
CA VAL A 132 5.27 -0.40 2.90
C VAL A 132 4.11 -0.61 3.88
N HIS A 133 3.12 0.28 3.85
CA HIS A 133 1.94 0.18 4.69
C HIS A 133 1.16 -1.12 4.41
N GLU A 134 0.89 -1.40 3.15
CA GLU A 134 0.15 -2.61 2.78
C GLU A 134 0.97 -3.88 3.02
N ALA A 135 2.28 -3.83 2.79
CA ALA A 135 3.17 -4.94 3.09
C ALA A 135 3.15 -5.26 4.60
N GLY A 136 3.06 -4.25 5.43
CA GLY A 136 2.97 -4.44 6.88
C GLY A 136 1.73 -5.22 7.30
N HIS A 137 0.62 -5.05 6.59
CA HIS A 137 -0.59 -5.84 6.85
C HIS A 137 -0.37 -7.33 6.57
N HIS A 138 0.47 -7.65 5.59
CA HIS A 138 0.86 -9.04 5.33
C HIS A 138 1.55 -9.68 6.53
N PHE A 139 2.30 -8.89 7.29
CA PHE A 139 2.97 -9.35 8.51
C PHE A 139 2.04 -9.32 9.73
N GLY A 140 0.82 -8.86 9.58
CA GLY A 140 -0.14 -8.74 10.69
C GLY A 140 0.07 -7.50 11.54
N PHE A 141 0.81 -6.52 11.07
CA PHE A 141 1.01 -5.28 11.82
C PHE A 141 -0.26 -4.42 11.81
N SER A 142 -0.54 -3.82 12.95
CA SER A 142 -1.60 -2.83 13.07
C SER A 142 -1.13 -1.48 12.55
N ASP A 143 -2.04 -0.52 12.42
CA ASP A 143 -1.69 0.84 12.01
C ASP A 143 -0.70 1.49 12.99
N ASP A 144 -0.83 1.22 14.29
CA ASP A 144 0.08 1.73 15.31
C ASP A 144 1.49 1.15 15.13
N ASP A 145 1.59 -0.15 14.82
CA ASP A 145 2.86 -0.79 14.52
C ASP A 145 3.50 -0.19 13.27
N MET A 146 2.67 0.18 12.30
CA MET A 146 3.13 0.79 11.07
C MET A 146 3.77 2.15 11.28
N HIS A 147 3.21 2.97 12.13
CA HIS A 147 3.79 4.27 12.46
C HIS A 147 5.21 4.12 13.00
N TRP A 148 5.41 3.13 13.86
CA TRP A 148 6.73 2.87 14.40
C TRP A 148 7.73 2.47 13.31
N LEU A 149 7.30 1.63 12.38
CA LEU A 149 8.17 1.18 11.28
C LEU A 149 8.51 2.31 10.32
N GLU A 150 7.54 3.15 10.02
CA GLU A 150 7.74 4.32 9.14
C GLU A 150 8.73 5.30 9.76
N ASP A 151 8.59 5.56 11.05
CA ASP A 151 9.50 6.44 11.77
C ASP A 151 10.91 5.86 11.85
N SER A 152 11.02 4.53 11.86
CA SER A 152 12.31 3.85 11.95
C SER A 152 13.01 3.70 10.61
N ALA A 153 12.32 3.86 9.51
CA ALA A 153 12.85 3.68 8.16
C ALA A 153 13.55 4.93 7.59
N ASP A 154 13.51 6.03 8.31
CA ASP A 154 14.18 7.26 7.92
C ASP A 154 15.66 7.28 8.32
#